data_a7ee8eb8fad4194d0887eef806516ede
#
_entry.id   a7ee8eb8fad4194d0887eef806516ede
#
_cell.length_a   1.000
_cell.length_b   1.000
_cell.length_c   1.000
_cell.angle_alpha   90.00
_cell.angle_beta   90.00
_cell.angle_gamma   90.00
#
_symmetry.space_group_name_H-M   'P 1'
#
loop_
_entity.id
_entity.type
_entity.pdbx_description
1 polymer ?
#
loop_
_entity_poly.entity_id
_entity_poly.type
_entity_poly.pdbx_seq_one_letter_code
_entity_poly.pdbx_strand_id
1 'polypeptide(L)'
;MQRNARSKNASQSTLIRIGGGALLVAFAIHITANFVLKEFPPIDSTLTELKTYLEAEAKTWRIVHGMRYMAVACLGLFLGGVFARIRSGNGKSSAGWEYVGLVGGVLQLANLFITNGLETFAFLDFKLLSEQPALFWLVFHVTRVLFTAEITTWAILIFGFSMAGWLSETIPRLIGALGFAAAGLGLLSGVFVGTVMTTGGWPEAVFGIAALCSLLWFVCMGTWMLWRGDT
;
A
#
# COMPACT_ATOMS: atom_id res chain seq x y z
N MET A 1 0.55 31.94 -26.50
CA MET A 1 0.77 30.49 -26.32
C MET A 1 1.81 30.13 -25.25
N GLN A 2 2.96 30.79 -25.14
CA GLN A 2 4.03 30.47 -24.15
C GLN A 2 3.59 30.58 -22.66
N ARG A 3 2.68 31.50 -22.30
CA ARG A 3 2.22 31.69 -20.91
C ARG A 3 1.41 30.51 -20.40
N ASN A 4 0.59 29.89 -21.25
CA ASN A 4 -0.23 28.72 -20.89
C ASN A 4 0.63 27.44 -20.74
N ALA A 5 1.70 27.28 -21.52
CA ALA A 5 2.63 26.16 -21.40
C ALA A 5 3.42 26.21 -20.09
N ARG A 6 3.90 27.41 -19.67
CA ARG A 6 4.61 27.59 -18.39
C ARG A 6 3.72 27.31 -17.17
N SER A 7 2.46 27.75 -17.19
CA SER A 7 1.53 27.50 -16.07
C SER A 7 1.18 26.00 -15.95
N LYS A 8 1.06 25.30 -17.07
CA LYS A 8 0.76 23.85 -17.09
C LYS A 8 1.95 23.02 -16.55
N ASN A 9 3.16 23.39 -16.93
CA ASN A 9 4.36 22.72 -16.41
C ASN A 9 4.55 22.95 -14.89
N ALA A 10 4.29 24.17 -14.40
CA ALA A 10 4.38 24.49 -12.98
C ALA A 10 3.35 23.70 -12.14
N SER A 11 2.12 23.54 -12.61
CA SER A 11 1.11 22.78 -11.90
C SER A 11 1.43 21.27 -11.88
N GLN A 12 2.02 20.76 -12.94
CA GLN A 12 2.40 19.35 -13.04
C GLN A 12 3.58 19.01 -12.11
N SER A 13 4.60 19.85 -12.06
CA SER A 13 5.74 19.66 -11.14
C SER A 13 5.28 19.72 -9.67
N THR A 14 4.34 20.58 -9.34
CA THR A 14 3.73 20.68 -8.02
C THR A 14 3.01 19.37 -7.65
N LEU A 15 2.19 18.80 -8.54
CA LEU A 15 1.49 17.53 -8.31
C LEU A 15 2.47 16.36 -8.07
N ILE A 16 3.57 16.30 -8.83
CA ILE A 16 4.60 15.27 -8.66
C ILE A 16 5.24 15.38 -7.27
N ARG A 17 5.62 16.57 -6.84
CA ARG A 17 6.20 16.79 -5.50
C ARG A 17 5.22 16.49 -4.37
N ILE A 18 3.97 16.93 -4.50
CA ILE A 18 2.91 16.60 -3.53
C ILE A 18 2.75 15.07 -3.44
N GLY A 19 2.71 14.37 -4.58
CA GLY A 19 2.63 12.91 -4.61
C GLY A 19 3.81 12.23 -3.90
N GLY A 20 5.03 12.70 -4.14
CA GLY A 20 6.23 12.20 -3.46
C GLY A 20 6.19 12.43 -1.95
N GLY A 21 5.84 13.64 -1.52
CA GLY A 21 5.69 13.98 -0.09
C GLY A 21 4.57 13.18 0.58
N ALA A 22 3.42 13.05 -0.09
CA ALA A 22 2.29 12.28 0.40
C ALA A 22 2.65 10.79 0.61
N LEU A 23 3.44 10.20 -0.30
CA LEU A 23 3.92 8.84 -0.13
C LEU A 23 4.78 8.67 1.12
N LEU A 24 5.72 9.61 1.38
CA LEU A 24 6.56 9.55 2.58
C LEU A 24 5.74 9.72 3.87
N VAL A 25 4.70 10.56 3.83
CA VAL A 25 3.76 10.70 4.95
C VAL A 25 2.96 9.41 5.15
N ALA A 26 2.42 8.80 4.09
CA ALA A 26 1.72 7.52 4.17
C ALA A 26 2.61 6.42 4.78
N PHE A 27 3.89 6.39 4.37
CA PHE A 27 4.88 5.46 4.90
C PHE A 27 5.17 5.69 6.39
N ALA A 28 5.38 6.95 6.80
CA ALA A 28 5.58 7.30 8.20
C ALA A 28 4.39 6.90 9.07
N ILE A 29 3.17 7.13 8.58
CA ILE A 29 1.93 6.72 9.23
C ILE A 29 1.89 5.19 9.38
N HIS A 30 2.19 4.45 8.31
CA HIS A 30 2.15 2.99 8.33
C HIS A 30 3.14 2.41 9.35
N ILE A 31 4.38 2.90 9.37
CA ILE A 31 5.38 2.50 10.36
C ILE A 31 4.89 2.82 11.77
N THR A 32 4.46 4.07 12.02
CA THR A 32 3.99 4.49 13.35
C THR A 32 2.81 3.64 13.81
N ALA A 33 1.86 3.35 12.93
CA ALA A 33 0.71 2.50 13.24
C ALA A 33 1.14 1.10 13.69
N ASN A 34 2.11 0.49 13.01
CA ASN A 34 2.61 -0.84 13.35
C ASN A 34 3.44 -0.85 14.64
N PHE A 35 4.13 0.24 14.98
CA PHE A 35 4.84 0.35 16.27
C PHE A 35 3.92 0.63 17.46
N VAL A 36 2.79 1.30 17.23
CA VAL A 36 1.83 1.64 18.29
C VAL A 36 0.88 0.48 18.60
N LEU A 37 0.56 -0.33 17.59
CA LEU A 37 -0.26 -1.52 17.77
C LEU A 37 0.55 -2.63 18.44
N LYS A 38 -0.04 -3.27 19.44
CA LYS A 38 0.45 -4.55 19.90
C LYS A 38 0.24 -5.61 18.82
N GLU A 39 1.12 -6.60 18.84
CA GLU A 39 1.02 -7.75 17.95
C GLU A 39 -0.38 -8.35 17.99
N PHE A 40 -0.95 -8.55 16.82
CA PHE A 40 -2.29 -9.10 16.69
C PHE A 40 -2.26 -10.59 17.07
N PRO A 41 -3.25 -11.09 17.83
CA PRO A 41 -3.29 -12.50 18.22
C PRO A 41 -3.16 -13.45 17.02
N PRO A 42 -2.50 -14.60 17.19
CA PRO A 42 -2.39 -15.62 16.16
C PRO A 42 -3.76 -16.06 15.59
N ILE A 43 -3.76 -16.59 14.37
CA ILE A 43 -4.99 -16.97 13.67
C ILE A 43 -5.75 -18.13 14.37
N ASP A 44 -5.06 -18.91 15.17
CA ASP A 44 -5.56 -20.02 15.97
C ASP A 44 -5.96 -19.63 17.41
N SER A 45 -5.87 -18.32 17.73
CA SER A 45 -6.27 -17.80 19.05
C SER A 45 -7.73 -18.10 19.36
N THR A 46 -8.02 -18.37 20.62
CA THR A 46 -9.40 -18.59 21.08
C THR A 46 -10.24 -17.30 21.00
N LEU A 47 -11.56 -17.44 20.93
CA LEU A 47 -12.48 -16.30 20.94
C LEU A 47 -12.29 -15.42 22.19
N THR A 48 -11.99 -16.03 23.33
CA THR A 48 -11.76 -15.31 24.60
C THR A 48 -10.50 -14.45 24.53
N GLU A 49 -9.40 -14.97 23.99
CA GLU A 49 -8.16 -14.23 23.80
C GLU A 49 -8.36 -13.03 22.86
N LEU A 50 -9.05 -13.26 21.74
CA LEU A 50 -9.37 -12.19 20.80
C LEU A 50 -10.26 -11.11 21.42
N LYS A 51 -11.27 -11.48 22.20
CA LYS A 51 -12.12 -10.53 22.93
C LYS A 51 -11.29 -9.69 23.89
N THR A 52 -10.45 -10.33 24.70
CA THR A 52 -9.59 -9.66 25.67
C THR A 52 -8.65 -8.67 24.99
N TYR A 53 -8.06 -9.07 23.85
CA TYR A 53 -7.20 -8.20 23.06
C TYR A 53 -7.96 -6.98 22.50
N LEU A 54 -9.13 -7.20 21.88
CA LEU A 54 -9.92 -6.14 21.29
C LEU A 54 -10.41 -5.13 22.33
N GLU A 55 -10.84 -5.60 23.51
CA GLU A 55 -11.24 -4.73 24.61
C GLU A 55 -10.06 -3.88 25.13
N ALA A 56 -8.90 -4.50 25.31
CA ALA A 56 -7.70 -3.81 25.79
C ALA A 56 -7.19 -2.76 24.81
N GLU A 57 -7.25 -3.05 23.51
CA GLU A 57 -6.65 -2.22 22.46
C GLU A 57 -7.65 -1.32 21.70
N ALA A 58 -8.94 -1.34 22.06
CA ALA A 58 -10.00 -0.61 21.34
C ALA A 58 -9.70 0.88 21.12
N LYS A 59 -9.10 1.55 22.11
CA LYS A 59 -8.75 2.98 22.00
C LYS A 59 -7.60 3.19 21.02
N THR A 60 -6.58 2.37 21.09
CA THR A 60 -5.41 2.40 20.21
C THR A 60 -5.82 2.16 18.77
N TRP A 61 -6.65 1.15 18.53
CA TRP A 61 -7.16 0.82 17.21
C TRP A 61 -7.96 1.94 16.56
N ARG A 62 -8.81 2.66 17.30
CA ARG A 62 -9.56 3.82 16.76
C ARG A 62 -8.63 4.89 16.21
N ILE A 63 -7.54 5.20 16.92
CA ILE A 63 -6.55 6.17 16.49
C ILE A 63 -5.83 5.67 15.24
N VAL A 64 -5.40 4.41 15.26
CA VAL A 64 -4.67 3.79 14.15
C VAL A 64 -5.52 3.71 12.88
N HIS A 65 -6.81 3.38 12.99
CA HIS A 65 -7.71 3.40 11.82
C HIS A 65 -7.85 4.80 11.23
N GLY A 66 -7.97 5.84 12.06
CA GLY A 66 -7.95 7.22 11.58
C GLY A 66 -6.67 7.55 10.81
N MET A 67 -5.51 7.14 11.34
CA MET A 67 -4.21 7.31 10.68
C MET A 67 -4.15 6.52 9.35
N ARG A 68 -4.63 5.29 9.32
CA ARG A 68 -4.65 4.46 8.10
C ARG A 68 -5.52 5.05 7.00
N TYR A 69 -6.70 5.61 7.31
CA TYR A 69 -7.51 6.31 6.32
C TYR A 69 -6.79 7.54 5.74
N MET A 70 -6.04 8.27 6.55
CA MET A 70 -5.20 9.36 6.07
C MET A 70 -4.08 8.85 5.15
N ALA A 71 -3.44 7.73 5.49
CA ALA A 71 -2.43 7.09 4.64
C ALA A 71 -3.02 6.66 3.28
N VAL A 72 -4.27 6.16 3.25
CA VAL A 72 -4.98 5.83 2.00
C VAL A 72 -5.17 7.07 1.13
N ALA A 73 -5.58 8.21 1.70
CA ALA A 73 -5.69 9.46 0.96
C ALA A 73 -4.33 9.93 0.40
N CYS A 74 -3.27 9.82 1.19
CA CYS A 74 -1.90 10.12 0.76
C CYS A 74 -1.45 9.20 -0.39
N LEU A 75 -1.78 7.91 -0.34
CA LEU A 75 -1.50 6.98 -1.44
C LEU A 75 -2.23 7.38 -2.73
N GLY A 76 -3.47 7.86 -2.65
CA GLY A 76 -4.19 8.41 -3.80
C GLY A 76 -3.47 9.59 -4.45
N LEU A 77 -2.95 10.53 -3.65
CA LEU A 77 -2.12 11.65 -4.14
C LEU A 77 -0.82 11.17 -4.80
N PHE A 78 -0.18 10.15 -4.22
CA PHE A 78 1.00 9.53 -4.82
C PHE A 78 0.68 8.94 -6.20
N LEU A 79 -0.41 8.19 -6.35
CA LEU A 79 -0.81 7.63 -7.64
C LEU A 79 -0.97 8.71 -8.71
N GLY A 80 -1.62 9.83 -8.37
CA GLY A 80 -1.73 10.98 -9.27
C GLY A 80 -0.38 11.59 -9.63
N GLY A 81 0.52 11.73 -8.66
CA GLY A 81 1.85 12.29 -8.84
C GLY A 81 2.76 11.42 -9.72
N VAL A 82 2.82 10.10 -9.47
CA VAL A 82 3.65 9.19 -10.27
C VAL A 82 3.11 9.05 -11.69
N PHE A 83 1.78 8.97 -11.85
CA PHE A 83 1.15 8.96 -13.17
C PHE A 83 1.48 10.23 -13.97
N ALA A 84 1.37 11.41 -13.34
CA ALA A 84 1.74 12.68 -13.95
C ALA A 84 3.22 12.69 -14.34
N ARG A 85 4.12 12.15 -13.50
CA ARG A 85 5.56 12.07 -13.78
C ARG A 85 5.87 11.24 -15.01
N ILE A 86 5.26 10.06 -15.13
CA ILE A 86 5.48 9.18 -16.28
C ILE A 86 4.98 9.83 -17.57
N ARG A 87 3.83 10.50 -17.51
CA ARG A 87 3.23 11.19 -18.65
C ARG A 87 3.96 12.49 -19.04
N SER A 88 4.78 13.06 -18.16
CA SER A 88 5.61 14.24 -18.47
C SER A 88 6.92 13.90 -19.22
N GLY A 89 7.20 12.61 -19.42
CA GLY A 89 8.43 12.17 -20.08
C GLY A 89 8.59 12.70 -21.51
N ASN A 90 9.86 12.84 -21.93
CA ASN A 90 10.32 13.48 -23.15
C ASN A 90 9.94 12.73 -24.46
N GLY A 91 8.69 12.34 -24.62
CA GLY A 91 8.15 11.73 -25.85
C GLY A 91 8.42 10.22 -26.00
N LYS A 92 9.12 9.58 -25.08
CA LYS A 92 9.24 8.11 -25.06
C LYS A 92 7.96 7.48 -24.51
N SER A 93 7.46 6.49 -25.25
CA SER A 93 6.21 5.81 -24.86
C SER A 93 6.45 4.89 -23.66
N SER A 94 5.58 4.96 -22.68
CA SER A 94 5.48 3.98 -21.58
C SER A 94 4.75 2.69 -22.00
N ALA A 95 4.32 2.61 -23.26
CA ALA A 95 3.54 1.50 -23.83
C ALA A 95 2.26 1.13 -23.04
N GLY A 96 1.72 2.08 -22.26
CA GLY A 96 0.49 1.89 -21.47
C GLY A 96 0.71 1.24 -20.10
N TRP A 97 1.92 0.94 -19.71
CA TRP A 97 2.23 0.32 -18.41
C TRP A 97 1.87 1.21 -17.22
N GLU A 98 1.79 2.53 -17.41
CA GLU A 98 1.30 3.45 -16.39
C GLU A 98 -0.15 3.16 -15.98
N TYR A 99 -0.97 2.65 -16.89
CA TYR A 99 -2.34 2.23 -16.57
C TYR A 99 -2.36 0.94 -15.77
N VAL A 100 -1.44 0.01 -16.01
CA VAL A 100 -1.29 -1.20 -15.18
C VAL A 100 -0.93 -0.80 -13.76
N GLY A 101 0.03 0.12 -13.59
CA GLY A 101 0.38 0.66 -12.28
C GLY A 101 -0.79 1.37 -11.60
N LEU A 102 -1.57 2.16 -12.36
CA LEU A 102 -2.75 2.84 -11.84
C LEU A 102 -3.84 1.85 -11.41
N VAL A 103 -4.12 0.81 -12.20
CA VAL A 103 -5.07 -0.24 -11.84
C VAL A 103 -4.63 -0.96 -10.58
N GLY A 104 -3.36 -1.35 -10.47
CA GLY A 104 -2.80 -1.92 -9.24
C GLY A 104 -2.99 -1.00 -8.03
N GLY A 105 -2.76 0.31 -8.22
CA GLY A 105 -2.99 1.32 -7.19
C GLY A 105 -4.44 1.47 -6.76
N VAL A 106 -5.37 1.46 -7.70
CA VAL A 106 -6.82 1.51 -7.39
C VAL A 106 -7.27 0.25 -6.65
N LEU A 107 -6.80 -0.93 -7.08
CA LEU A 107 -7.06 -2.19 -6.36
C LEU A 107 -6.51 -2.14 -4.95
N GLN A 108 -5.30 -1.59 -4.77
CA GLN A 108 -4.70 -1.39 -3.44
C GLN A 108 -5.52 -0.46 -2.56
N LEU A 109 -5.96 0.69 -3.07
CA LEU A 109 -6.83 1.61 -2.36
C LEU A 109 -8.14 0.93 -1.94
N ALA A 110 -8.78 0.19 -2.86
CA ALA A 110 -10.00 -0.54 -2.58
C ALA A 110 -9.79 -1.60 -1.48
N ASN A 111 -8.70 -2.37 -1.57
CA ASN A 111 -8.35 -3.37 -0.56
C ASN A 111 -8.16 -2.75 0.82
N LEU A 112 -7.39 -1.65 0.90
CA LEU A 112 -7.16 -0.91 2.15
C LEU A 112 -8.47 -0.35 2.74
N PHE A 113 -9.37 0.20 1.90
CA PHE A 113 -10.67 0.68 2.37
C PHE A 113 -11.53 -0.44 2.93
N ILE A 114 -11.60 -1.59 2.25
CA ILE A 114 -12.39 -2.75 2.70
C ILE A 114 -11.81 -3.30 3.99
N THR A 115 -10.50 -3.53 4.04
CA THR A 115 -9.82 -4.08 5.23
C THR A 115 -10.00 -3.15 6.44
N ASN A 116 -9.70 -1.85 6.29
CA ASN A 116 -9.90 -0.88 7.37
C ASN A 116 -11.37 -0.74 7.76
N GLY A 117 -12.30 -0.86 6.82
CA GLY A 117 -13.74 -0.84 7.09
C GLY A 117 -14.19 -2.03 7.95
N LEU A 118 -13.75 -3.23 7.61
CA LEU A 118 -14.05 -4.44 8.38
C LEU A 118 -13.42 -4.41 9.77
N GLU A 119 -12.17 -3.98 9.88
CA GLU A 119 -11.51 -3.79 11.17
C GLU A 119 -12.24 -2.73 12.02
N THR A 120 -12.59 -1.59 11.42
CA THR A 120 -13.34 -0.53 12.12
C THR A 120 -14.68 -1.05 12.62
N PHE A 121 -15.41 -1.80 11.80
CA PHE A 121 -16.66 -2.43 12.19
C PHE A 121 -16.48 -3.38 13.39
N ALA A 122 -15.44 -4.24 13.37
CA ALA A 122 -15.14 -5.14 14.46
C ALA A 122 -14.90 -4.44 15.80
N PHE A 123 -14.30 -3.23 15.77
CA PHE A 123 -14.04 -2.44 16.99
C PHE A 123 -15.21 -1.57 17.44
N LEU A 124 -16.07 -1.11 16.51
CA LEU A 124 -17.22 -0.26 16.85
C LEU A 124 -18.39 -1.08 17.41
N ASP A 125 -18.66 -2.23 16.80
CA ASP A 125 -19.77 -3.12 17.17
C ASP A 125 -19.29 -4.41 17.83
N PHE A 126 -18.23 -4.31 18.63
CA PHE A 126 -17.64 -5.44 19.33
C PHE A 126 -18.67 -6.24 20.15
N LYS A 127 -19.64 -5.57 20.80
CA LYS A 127 -20.69 -6.22 21.57
C LYS A 127 -21.53 -7.14 20.68
N LEU A 128 -22.00 -6.63 19.53
CA LEU A 128 -22.78 -7.42 18.57
C LEU A 128 -21.98 -8.63 18.08
N LEU A 129 -20.73 -8.42 17.68
CA LEU A 129 -19.85 -9.48 17.20
C LEU A 129 -19.56 -10.53 18.29
N SER A 130 -19.39 -10.08 19.55
CA SER A 130 -19.13 -10.99 20.66
C SER A 130 -20.32 -11.91 21.00
N GLU A 131 -21.53 -11.50 20.66
CA GLU A 131 -22.76 -12.29 20.79
C GLU A 131 -22.96 -13.25 19.59
N GLN A 132 -22.24 -13.06 18.49
CA GLN A 132 -22.35 -13.86 17.26
C GLN A 132 -20.97 -14.43 16.84
N PRO A 133 -20.49 -15.49 17.48
CA PRO A 133 -19.14 -16.03 17.24
C PRO A 133 -18.83 -16.34 15.78
N ALA A 134 -19.80 -16.85 15.02
CA ALA A 134 -19.61 -17.18 13.61
C ALA A 134 -19.34 -15.91 12.75
N LEU A 135 -20.06 -14.82 13.01
CA LEU A 135 -19.85 -13.54 12.32
C LEU A 135 -18.50 -12.94 12.70
N PHE A 136 -18.13 -13.02 13.97
CA PHE A 136 -16.83 -12.56 14.44
C PHE A 136 -15.68 -13.26 13.71
N TRP A 137 -15.72 -14.59 13.65
CA TRP A 137 -14.73 -15.38 12.93
C TRP A 137 -14.68 -15.06 11.44
N LEU A 138 -15.85 -14.88 10.80
CA LEU A 138 -15.90 -14.51 9.39
C LEU A 138 -15.19 -13.19 9.14
N VAL A 139 -15.52 -12.14 9.90
CA VAL A 139 -14.90 -10.80 9.76
C VAL A 139 -13.39 -10.90 9.99
N PHE A 140 -12.98 -11.59 11.04
CA PHE A 140 -11.58 -11.78 11.38
C PHE A 140 -10.78 -12.46 10.25
N HIS A 141 -11.27 -13.60 9.74
CA HIS A 141 -10.59 -14.34 8.68
C HIS A 141 -10.57 -13.57 7.36
N VAL A 142 -11.68 -12.94 6.96
CA VAL A 142 -11.74 -12.14 5.74
C VAL A 142 -10.73 -11.00 5.81
N THR A 143 -10.64 -10.29 6.93
CA THR A 143 -9.66 -9.21 7.12
C THR A 143 -8.22 -9.72 6.99
N ARG A 144 -7.91 -10.88 7.58
CA ARG A 144 -6.56 -11.48 7.48
C ARG A 144 -6.23 -11.91 6.05
N VAL A 145 -7.16 -12.49 5.31
CA VAL A 145 -6.97 -12.84 3.90
C VAL A 145 -6.72 -11.59 3.06
N LEU A 146 -7.53 -10.55 3.22
CA LEU A 146 -7.37 -9.30 2.49
C LEU A 146 -6.02 -8.62 2.79
N PHE A 147 -5.62 -8.59 4.05
CA PHE A 147 -4.32 -8.06 4.47
C PHE A 147 -3.15 -8.80 3.81
N THR A 148 -3.21 -10.14 3.78
CA THR A 148 -2.15 -10.94 3.15
C THR A 148 -2.16 -10.81 1.62
N ALA A 149 -3.36 -10.74 1.00
CA ALA A 149 -3.51 -10.53 -0.44
C ALA A 149 -3.05 -9.14 -0.92
N GLU A 150 -2.93 -8.17 -0.02
CA GLU A 150 -2.48 -6.81 -0.29
C GLU A 150 -1.13 -6.76 -1.02
N ILE A 151 -0.22 -7.67 -0.70
CA ILE A 151 1.10 -7.74 -1.35
C ILE A 151 1.01 -7.94 -2.86
N THR A 152 -0.02 -8.63 -3.34
CA THR A 152 -0.25 -8.85 -4.78
C THR A 152 -0.68 -7.57 -5.48
N THR A 153 -1.56 -6.77 -4.87
CA THR A 153 -1.98 -5.49 -5.43
C THR A 153 -0.85 -4.46 -5.44
N TRP A 154 0.00 -4.46 -4.40
CA TRP A 154 1.24 -3.69 -4.40
C TRP A 154 2.18 -4.13 -5.52
N ALA A 155 2.33 -5.44 -5.75
CA ALA A 155 3.18 -5.95 -6.81
C ALA A 155 2.73 -5.47 -8.19
N ILE A 156 1.42 -5.46 -8.49
CA ILE A 156 0.89 -4.96 -9.76
C ILE A 156 1.16 -3.45 -9.90
N LEU A 157 0.92 -2.66 -8.84
CA LEU A 157 1.20 -1.23 -8.82
C LEU A 157 2.67 -0.94 -9.11
N ILE A 158 3.57 -1.58 -8.33
CA ILE A 158 5.01 -1.36 -8.41
C ILE A 158 5.55 -1.81 -9.76
N PHE A 159 5.11 -2.97 -10.25
CA PHE A 159 5.51 -3.47 -11.56
C PHE A 159 5.11 -2.53 -12.68
N GLY A 160 3.83 -2.12 -12.73
CA GLY A 160 3.31 -1.25 -13.76
C GLY A 160 4.04 0.09 -13.83
N PHE A 161 4.24 0.75 -12.70
CA PHE A 161 4.97 2.02 -12.68
C PHE A 161 6.47 1.87 -12.93
N SER A 162 7.09 0.78 -12.48
CA SER A 162 8.50 0.51 -12.76
C SER A 162 8.73 0.24 -14.24
N MET A 163 7.86 -0.54 -14.90
CA MET A 163 7.91 -0.77 -16.35
C MET A 163 7.66 0.53 -17.14
N ALA A 164 6.64 1.28 -16.77
CA ALA A 164 6.34 2.55 -17.42
C ALA A 164 7.52 3.52 -17.32
N GLY A 165 8.08 3.68 -16.12
CA GLY A 165 9.22 4.56 -15.90
C GLY A 165 10.51 4.08 -16.55
N TRP A 166 10.71 2.76 -16.64
CA TRP A 166 11.84 2.16 -17.33
C TRP A 166 11.80 2.43 -18.84
N LEU A 167 10.66 2.19 -19.47
CA LEU A 167 10.47 2.39 -20.91
C LEU A 167 10.49 3.87 -21.31
N SER A 168 9.85 4.73 -20.51
CA SER A 168 9.83 6.18 -20.74
C SER A 168 11.10 6.91 -20.29
N GLU A 169 12.02 6.21 -19.61
CA GLU A 169 13.24 6.78 -19.00
C GLU A 169 12.95 7.92 -18.00
N THR A 170 11.75 7.93 -17.41
CA THR A 170 11.32 8.96 -16.47
C THR A 170 11.63 8.61 -15.01
N ILE A 171 11.97 7.37 -14.71
CA ILE A 171 12.35 6.89 -13.38
C ILE A 171 13.79 6.36 -13.44
N PRO A 172 14.64 6.64 -12.42
CA PRO A 172 16.00 6.11 -12.38
C PRO A 172 16.01 4.57 -12.47
N ARG A 173 16.93 4.04 -13.28
CA ARG A 173 17.03 2.60 -13.53
C ARG A 173 17.14 1.77 -12.24
N LEU A 174 17.84 2.29 -11.23
CA LEU A 174 17.98 1.59 -9.94
C LEU A 174 16.62 1.44 -9.22
N ILE A 175 15.79 2.49 -9.24
CA ILE A 175 14.43 2.44 -8.65
C ILE A 175 13.55 1.49 -9.45
N GLY A 176 13.65 1.50 -10.79
CA GLY A 176 12.94 0.55 -11.64
C GLY A 176 13.34 -0.90 -11.36
N ALA A 177 14.65 -1.19 -11.25
CA ALA A 177 15.16 -2.53 -10.94
C ALA A 177 14.70 -3.03 -9.56
N LEU A 178 14.74 -2.16 -8.53
CA LEU A 178 14.20 -2.46 -7.21
C LEU A 178 12.71 -2.79 -7.29
N GLY A 179 11.96 -2.04 -8.11
CA GLY A 179 10.53 -2.28 -8.32
C GLY A 179 10.25 -3.63 -8.99
N PHE A 180 11.06 -4.06 -9.94
CA PHE A 180 10.92 -5.40 -10.54
C PHE A 180 11.19 -6.52 -9.53
N ALA A 181 12.21 -6.36 -8.69
CA ALA A 181 12.49 -7.32 -7.62
C ALA A 181 11.34 -7.38 -6.60
N ALA A 182 10.86 -6.22 -6.13
CA ALA A 182 9.73 -6.12 -5.20
C ALA A 182 8.46 -6.75 -5.78
N ALA A 183 8.13 -6.44 -7.04
CA ALA A 183 6.96 -6.98 -7.71
C ALA A 183 7.05 -8.48 -7.94
N GLY A 184 8.20 -8.99 -8.39
CA GLY A 184 8.43 -10.43 -8.59
C GLY A 184 8.25 -11.22 -7.29
N LEU A 185 8.85 -10.76 -6.19
CA LEU A 185 8.70 -11.37 -4.87
C LEU A 185 7.25 -11.24 -4.34
N GLY A 186 6.60 -10.10 -4.57
CA GLY A 186 5.21 -9.89 -4.18
C GLY A 186 4.23 -10.80 -4.91
N LEU A 187 4.39 -11.00 -6.21
CA LEU A 187 3.59 -11.95 -6.98
C LEU A 187 3.84 -13.40 -6.53
N LEU A 188 5.10 -13.75 -6.30
CA LEU A 188 5.47 -15.08 -5.77
C LEU A 188 4.83 -15.30 -4.39
N SER A 189 4.91 -14.32 -3.50
CA SER A 189 4.25 -14.37 -2.19
C SER A 189 2.73 -14.52 -2.31
N GLY A 190 2.11 -13.84 -3.28
CA GLY A 190 0.67 -13.94 -3.56
C GLY A 190 0.20 -15.36 -3.90
N VAL A 191 1.04 -16.14 -4.59
CA VAL A 191 0.74 -17.57 -4.88
C VAL A 191 0.65 -18.39 -3.59
N PHE A 192 1.40 -18.01 -2.55
CA PHE A 192 1.48 -18.74 -1.28
C PHE A 192 0.71 -18.09 -0.13
N VAL A 193 -0.25 -17.18 -0.43
CA VAL A 193 -1.04 -16.46 0.60
C VAL A 193 -1.61 -17.41 1.66
N GLY A 194 -2.24 -18.51 1.24
CA GLY A 194 -2.80 -19.49 2.18
C GLY A 194 -1.74 -20.13 3.09
N THR A 195 -0.56 -20.45 2.54
CA THR A 195 0.55 -21.05 3.29
C THR A 195 1.17 -20.05 4.27
N VAL A 196 1.37 -18.80 3.85
CA VAL A 196 1.88 -17.71 4.71
C VAL A 196 1.00 -17.55 5.95
N MET A 197 -0.31 -17.67 5.78
CA MET A 197 -1.27 -17.50 6.87
C MET A 197 -1.31 -18.66 7.87
N THR A 198 -0.94 -19.88 7.45
CA THR A 198 -1.24 -21.08 8.24
C THR A 198 -0.01 -21.82 8.75
N THR A 199 1.09 -21.82 8.01
CA THR A 199 2.23 -22.69 8.30
C THR A 199 3.55 -21.97 8.56
N GLY A 200 3.64 -20.68 8.21
CA GLY A 200 4.91 -19.94 8.30
C GLY A 200 6.01 -20.50 7.40
N GLY A 201 7.25 -20.38 7.84
CA GLY A 201 8.42 -20.93 7.14
C GLY A 201 8.89 -20.09 5.97
N TRP A 202 9.41 -20.73 4.89
CA TRP A 202 9.98 -20.00 3.76
C TRP A 202 8.98 -19.09 3.01
N PRO A 203 7.66 -19.41 2.89
CA PRO A 203 6.72 -18.50 2.28
C PRO A 203 6.54 -17.20 3.07
N GLU A 204 6.56 -17.28 4.41
CA GLU A 204 6.52 -16.11 5.29
C GLU A 204 7.79 -15.25 5.12
N ALA A 205 8.96 -15.87 5.02
CA ALA A 205 10.19 -15.15 4.73
C ALA A 205 10.15 -14.43 3.37
N VAL A 206 9.61 -15.06 2.31
CA VAL A 206 9.40 -14.43 1.01
C VAL A 206 8.45 -13.25 1.11
N PHE A 207 7.34 -13.39 1.85
CA PHE A 207 6.40 -12.29 2.12
C PHE A 207 7.11 -11.13 2.82
N GLY A 208 7.87 -11.38 3.86
CA GLY A 208 8.63 -10.36 4.60
C GLY A 208 9.64 -9.62 3.71
N ILE A 209 10.39 -10.36 2.88
CA ILE A 209 11.34 -9.75 1.93
C ILE A 209 10.60 -8.95 0.86
N ALA A 210 9.49 -9.45 0.32
CA ALA A 210 8.67 -8.73 -0.65
C ALA A 210 8.14 -7.42 -0.08
N ALA A 211 7.63 -7.45 1.16
CA ALA A 211 7.16 -6.27 1.86
C ALA A 211 8.29 -5.25 2.06
N LEU A 212 9.47 -5.69 2.52
CA LEU A 212 10.63 -4.82 2.71
C LEU A 212 11.10 -4.18 1.39
N CYS A 213 11.22 -4.96 0.31
CA CYS A 213 11.58 -4.43 -1.01
C CYS A 213 10.54 -3.43 -1.52
N SER A 214 9.25 -3.68 -1.30
CA SER A 214 8.17 -2.76 -1.66
C SER A 214 8.26 -1.46 -0.88
N LEU A 215 8.48 -1.53 0.43
CA LEU A 215 8.66 -0.35 1.28
C LEU A 215 9.89 0.48 0.85
N LEU A 216 11.01 -0.17 0.55
CA LEU A 216 12.21 0.49 0.02
C LEU A 216 11.92 1.17 -1.33
N TRP A 217 11.19 0.51 -2.23
CA TRP A 217 10.78 1.12 -3.49
C TRP A 217 9.93 2.38 -3.26
N PHE A 218 8.95 2.33 -2.36
CA PHE A 218 8.12 3.48 -2.03
C PHE A 218 8.94 4.65 -1.46
N VAL A 219 9.87 4.39 -0.55
CA VAL A 219 10.74 5.43 0.02
C VAL A 219 11.64 6.04 -1.06
N CYS A 220 12.29 5.22 -1.87
CA CYS A 220 13.14 5.69 -2.96
C CYS A 220 12.33 6.51 -3.98
N MET A 221 11.15 6.03 -4.36
CA MET A 221 10.28 6.70 -5.32
C MET A 221 9.74 8.03 -4.79
N GLY A 222 9.23 8.05 -3.55
CA GLY A 222 8.72 9.26 -2.91
C GLY A 222 9.81 10.33 -2.76
N THR A 223 10.97 9.94 -2.27
CA THR A 223 12.12 10.83 -2.10
C THR A 223 12.57 11.39 -3.46
N TRP A 224 12.71 10.54 -4.46
CA TRP A 224 13.10 10.97 -5.80
C TRP A 224 12.08 11.94 -6.41
N MET A 225 10.78 11.66 -6.31
CA MET A 225 9.72 12.55 -6.81
C MET A 225 9.73 13.91 -6.09
N LEU A 226 9.98 13.91 -4.79
CA LEU A 226 10.03 15.14 -4.00
C LEU A 226 11.20 16.06 -4.43
N TRP A 227 12.36 15.47 -4.71
CA TRP A 227 13.59 16.22 -4.97
C TRP A 227 13.80 16.56 -6.45
N ARG A 228 13.33 15.71 -7.35
CA ARG A 228 13.55 15.85 -8.82
C ARG A 228 12.27 15.94 -9.64
N GLY A 229 11.17 16.31 -9.01
CA GLY A 229 9.89 16.49 -9.70
C GLY A 229 9.88 17.55 -10.81
N ASP A 230 10.94 18.38 -10.91
CA ASP A 230 11.03 19.51 -11.87
C ASP A 230 11.90 19.19 -13.09
N THR A 231 12.64 18.10 -13.10
CA THR A 231 13.52 17.69 -14.22
C THR A 231 12.86 16.58 -15.04
#